data_eab55044a65ecd4382254955840ae9b9
#
_entry.id   eab55044a65ecd4382254955840ae9b9
#
_cell.length_a   1.000
_cell.length_b   1.000
_cell.length_c   1.000
_cell.angle_alpha   90.00
_cell.angle_beta   90.00
_cell.angle_gamma   90.00
#
_symmetry.space_group_name_H-M   'P 1'
#
loop_
_entity.id
_entity.type
_entity.pdbx_description
1 polymer ?
#
loop_
_entity_poly.entity_id
_entity_poly.type
_entity_poly.pdbx_seq_one_letter_code
_entity_poly.pdbx_strand_id
1 'polypeptide(L)'
;MRLATIAYLVRDYDEAVSWFAGKLGFEVLEDTKLSEAKRWVVVAPKGGAGAALLLAKADGAEQEARIGDQTGGRVFLFLETDDFDRDHARMRASGVAFLEAPRTEPYGKVAVFEDLYGAKWDLIQPF
;
A
#
# COMPACT_ATOMS: atom_id res chain seq x y z
N MET A 1 8.75 -17.76 -13.34
CA MET A 1 7.69 -17.60 -12.33
C MET A 1 8.01 -16.38 -11.49
N ARG A 2 7.01 -15.54 -11.16
CA ARG A 2 7.19 -14.38 -10.30
C ARG A 2 5.90 -14.08 -9.54
N LEU A 3 6.01 -13.47 -8.36
CA LEU A 3 4.85 -12.97 -7.64
C LEU A 3 4.41 -11.65 -8.28
N ALA A 4 3.31 -11.68 -9.05
CA ALA A 4 2.89 -10.53 -9.85
C ALA A 4 2.01 -9.55 -9.08
N THR A 5 0.98 -10.05 -8.39
CA THR A 5 0.01 -9.22 -7.68
C THR A 5 -0.37 -9.84 -6.34
N ILE A 6 -0.71 -8.96 -5.41
CA ILE A 6 -1.21 -9.31 -4.08
C ILE A 6 -2.60 -8.70 -3.96
N ALA A 7 -3.60 -9.51 -3.60
CA ALA A 7 -4.96 -9.01 -3.39
C ALA A 7 -5.01 -8.17 -2.13
N TYR A 8 -5.51 -6.95 -2.26
CA TYR A 8 -5.62 -5.97 -1.19
C TYR A 8 -7.08 -5.54 -1.06
N LEU A 9 -7.72 -5.88 0.05
CA LEU A 9 -9.12 -5.57 0.28
C LEU A 9 -9.34 -4.08 0.51
N VAL A 10 -10.30 -3.51 -0.23
CA VAL A 10 -10.67 -2.10 -0.14
C VAL A 10 -12.17 -1.96 0.05
N ARG A 11 -12.58 -0.84 0.62
CA ARG A 11 -13.99 -0.49 0.75
C ARG A 11 -14.57 0.04 -0.56
N ASP A 12 -13.78 0.79 -1.30
CA ASP A 12 -14.17 1.46 -2.53
C ASP A 12 -12.97 1.62 -3.46
N TYR A 13 -13.16 1.33 -4.76
CA TYR A 13 -12.07 1.40 -5.74
C TYR A 13 -11.51 2.81 -5.90
N ASP A 14 -12.37 3.80 -6.10
CA ASP A 14 -11.93 5.17 -6.39
C ASP A 14 -11.26 5.82 -5.19
N GLU A 15 -11.81 5.59 -4.01
CA GLU A 15 -11.21 6.03 -2.74
C GLU A 15 -9.78 5.49 -2.58
N ALA A 16 -9.60 4.19 -2.82
CA ALA A 16 -8.31 3.53 -2.69
C ALA A 16 -7.31 4.01 -3.73
N VAL A 17 -7.72 4.10 -5.00
CA VAL A 17 -6.88 4.62 -6.09
C VAL A 17 -6.41 6.03 -5.76
N SER A 18 -7.32 6.90 -5.33
CA SER A 18 -7.00 8.28 -4.99
C SER A 18 -5.97 8.36 -3.86
N TRP A 19 -6.09 7.52 -2.85
CA TRP A 19 -5.15 7.50 -1.74
C TRP A 19 -3.77 7.01 -2.17
N PHE A 20 -3.69 5.85 -2.84
CA PHE A 20 -2.41 5.28 -3.26
C PHE A 20 -1.68 6.19 -4.26
N ALA A 21 -2.40 6.74 -5.21
CA ALA A 21 -1.81 7.67 -6.19
C ALA A 21 -1.40 9.00 -5.54
N GLY A 22 -2.28 9.59 -4.73
CA GLY A 22 -2.05 10.91 -4.15
C GLY A 22 -1.09 10.92 -2.97
N LYS A 23 -1.16 9.91 -2.10
CA LYS A 23 -0.36 9.85 -0.87
C LYS A 23 0.98 9.15 -1.06
N LEU A 24 0.99 8.03 -1.77
CA LEU A 24 2.20 7.25 -1.99
C LEU A 24 2.83 7.47 -3.37
N GLY A 25 2.15 8.16 -4.28
CA GLY A 25 2.65 8.38 -5.63
C GLY A 25 2.64 7.11 -6.48
N PHE A 26 1.81 6.15 -6.14
CA PHE A 26 1.65 4.93 -6.95
C PHE A 26 1.00 5.28 -8.29
N GLU A 27 1.31 4.49 -9.30
CA GLU A 27 0.65 4.59 -10.60
C GLU A 27 -0.42 3.50 -10.75
N VAL A 28 -1.46 3.82 -11.49
CA VAL A 28 -2.50 2.86 -11.87
C VAL A 28 -2.01 2.12 -13.10
N LEU A 29 -1.74 0.82 -12.96
CA LEU A 29 -1.28 -0.01 -14.07
C LEU A 29 -2.44 -0.52 -14.91
N GLU A 30 -3.59 -0.74 -14.31
CA GLU A 30 -4.79 -1.23 -14.97
C GLU A 30 -6.03 -0.80 -14.19
N ASP A 31 -7.09 -0.46 -14.91
CA ASP A 31 -8.41 -0.18 -14.33
C ASP A 31 -9.46 -0.54 -15.38
N THR A 32 -9.98 -1.76 -15.29
CA THR A 32 -10.91 -2.33 -16.25
C THR A 32 -12.21 -2.72 -15.58
N LYS A 33 -13.33 -2.21 -16.07
CA LYS A 33 -14.64 -2.60 -15.58
C LYS A 33 -14.95 -4.02 -16.06
N LEU A 34 -15.28 -4.91 -15.11
CA LEU A 34 -15.65 -6.29 -15.40
C LEU A 34 -17.15 -6.52 -15.34
N SER A 35 -17.85 -5.79 -14.46
CA SER A 35 -19.31 -5.82 -14.32
C SER A 35 -19.77 -4.51 -13.66
N GLU A 36 -21.05 -4.38 -13.37
CA GLU A 36 -21.54 -3.17 -12.69
C GLU A 36 -20.88 -2.95 -11.32
N ALA A 37 -20.55 -4.02 -10.61
CA ALA A 37 -20.03 -3.94 -9.25
C ALA A 37 -18.52 -4.27 -9.16
N LYS A 38 -17.90 -4.76 -10.23
CA LYS A 38 -16.53 -5.30 -10.16
C LYS A 38 -15.61 -4.67 -11.19
N ARG A 39 -14.44 -4.24 -10.71
CA ARG A 39 -13.36 -3.70 -11.54
C ARG A 39 -12.08 -4.48 -11.30
N TRP A 40 -11.22 -4.51 -12.30
CA TRP A 40 -9.87 -5.02 -12.21
C TRP A 40 -8.94 -3.82 -12.09
N VAL A 41 -8.50 -3.54 -10.86
CA VAL A 41 -7.72 -2.32 -10.57
C VAL A 41 -6.38 -2.73 -9.96
N VAL A 42 -5.30 -2.33 -10.62
CA VAL A 42 -3.93 -2.65 -10.20
C VAL A 42 -3.14 -1.38 -10.01
N VAL A 43 -2.51 -1.22 -8.86
CA VAL A 43 -1.64 -0.09 -8.54
C VAL A 43 -0.26 -0.58 -8.09
N ALA A 44 0.77 0.21 -8.34
CA ALA A 44 2.13 -0.14 -7.95
C ALA A 44 3.00 1.13 -7.82
N PRO A 45 4.12 1.06 -7.08
CA PRO A 45 5.10 2.14 -7.09
C PRO A 45 5.59 2.43 -8.50
N LYS A 46 5.82 3.70 -8.82
CA LYS A 46 6.34 4.10 -10.13
C LYS A 46 7.70 3.47 -10.40
N GLY A 47 7.83 2.89 -11.60
CA GLY A 47 9.08 2.28 -12.04
C GLY A 47 9.51 1.07 -11.23
N GLY A 48 8.66 0.57 -10.34
CA GLY A 48 8.95 -0.59 -9.53
C GLY A 48 8.96 -1.88 -10.32
N ALA A 49 9.87 -2.78 -9.98
CA ALA A 49 9.96 -4.12 -10.60
C ALA A 49 9.34 -5.21 -9.72
N GLY A 50 8.83 -4.84 -8.54
CA GLY A 50 8.24 -5.78 -7.60
C GLY A 50 6.77 -6.10 -7.90
N ALA A 51 6.12 -6.76 -6.94
CA ALA A 51 4.71 -7.07 -7.02
C ALA A 51 3.84 -5.80 -6.98
N ALA A 52 2.66 -5.88 -7.60
CA ALA A 52 1.65 -4.84 -7.57
C ALA A 52 0.50 -5.22 -6.64
N LEU A 53 -0.35 -4.26 -6.31
CA LEU A 53 -1.58 -4.52 -5.54
C LEU A 53 -2.78 -4.62 -6.48
N LEU A 54 -3.52 -5.70 -6.37
CA LEU A 54 -4.85 -5.82 -6.94
C LEU A 54 -5.84 -5.29 -5.90
N LEU A 55 -6.43 -4.13 -6.15
CA LEU A 55 -7.42 -3.55 -5.26
C LEU A 55 -8.73 -4.32 -5.43
N ALA A 56 -9.10 -5.08 -4.40
CA ALA A 56 -10.27 -5.95 -4.42
C ALA A 56 -11.34 -5.37 -3.50
N LYS A 57 -12.45 -4.93 -4.07
CA LYS A 57 -13.57 -4.42 -3.25
C LYS A 57 -14.14 -5.55 -2.42
N ALA A 58 -14.20 -5.35 -1.11
CA ALA A 58 -14.74 -6.34 -0.18
C ALA A 58 -16.18 -6.70 -0.54
N ASP A 59 -16.46 -8.00 -0.55
CA ASP A 59 -17.77 -8.56 -0.84
C ASP A 59 -18.22 -9.39 0.35
N GLY A 60 -19.20 -8.87 1.08
CA GLY A 60 -19.76 -9.52 2.25
C GLY A 60 -19.05 -9.18 3.56
N ALA A 61 -19.72 -9.50 4.67
CA ALA A 61 -19.30 -9.10 6.00
C ALA A 61 -17.93 -9.63 6.40
N GLU A 62 -17.60 -10.85 5.98
CA GLU A 62 -16.30 -11.47 6.32
C GLU A 62 -15.14 -10.73 5.66
N GLN A 63 -15.25 -10.38 4.38
CA GLN A 63 -14.22 -9.60 3.70
C GLN A 63 -14.18 -8.17 4.21
N GLU A 64 -15.32 -7.55 4.45
CA GLU A 64 -15.38 -6.20 5.01
C GLU A 64 -14.66 -6.11 6.36
N ALA A 65 -14.77 -7.15 7.19
CA ALA A 65 -14.10 -7.21 8.48
C ALA A 65 -12.57 -7.31 8.35
N ARG A 66 -12.07 -7.73 7.19
CA ARG A 66 -10.63 -7.84 6.93
C ARG A 66 -10.01 -6.60 6.28
N ILE A 67 -10.79 -5.60 5.92
CA ILE A 67 -10.25 -4.35 5.38
C ILE A 67 -9.34 -3.72 6.44
N GLY A 68 -8.08 -3.48 6.08
CA GLY A 68 -7.07 -2.94 6.99
C GLY A 68 -6.51 -3.95 8.00
N ASP A 69 -6.94 -5.20 7.96
CA ASP A 69 -6.58 -6.23 8.94
C ASP A 69 -6.31 -7.60 8.30
N GLN A 70 -5.74 -7.60 7.11
CA GLN A 70 -5.47 -8.87 6.40
C GLN A 70 -4.42 -9.74 7.09
N THR A 71 -3.55 -9.15 7.92
CA THR A 71 -2.51 -9.85 8.65
C THR A 71 -2.77 -9.94 10.15
N GLY A 72 -3.95 -9.52 10.62
CA GLY A 72 -4.27 -9.57 12.04
C GLY A 72 -3.45 -8.61 12.90
N GLY A 73 -3.06 -7.46 12.34
CA GLY A 73 -2.36 -6.40 13.08
C GLY A 73 -0.84 -6.35 12.87
N ARG A 74 -0.27 -7.29 12.15
CA ARG A 74 1.16 -7.21 11.78
C ARG A 74 1.38 -6.24 10.64
N VAL A 75 2.62 -5.77 10.48
CA VAL A 75 3.05 -5.10 9.26
C VAL A 75 2.76 -6.04 8.08
N PHE A 76 2.00 -5.53 7.12
CA PHE A 76 1.51 -6.32 6.00
C PHE A 76 2.48 -6.26 4.82
N LEU A 77 2.87 -5.05 4.43
CA LEU A 77 3.64 -4.83 3.22
C LEU A 77 4.88 -3.99 3.53
N PHE A 78 5.92 -4.20 2.72
CA PHE A 78 7.21 -3.55 2.87
C PHE A 78 7.47 -2.74 1.62
N LEU A 79 7.52 -1.43 1.77
CA LEU A 79 7.78 -0.48 0.68
C LEU A 79 9.25 -0.09 0.74
N GLU A 80 10.04 -0.65 -0.18
CA GLU A 80 11.47 -0.42 -0.23
C GLU A 80 11.79 0.83 -1.04
N THR A 81 12.72 1.64 -0.53
CA THR A 81 13.18 2.85 -1.19
C THR A 81 14.71 2.91 -1.23
N ASP A 82 15.24 3.62 -2.21
CA ASP A 82 16.68 3.95 -2.27
C ASP A 82 17.02 5.29 -1.61
N ASP A 83 16.01 6.04 -1.18
CA ASP A 83 16.20 7.33 -0.50
C ASP A 83 15.08 7.52 0.56
N PHE A 84 15.34 6.99 1.74
CA PHE A 84 14.37 7.01 2.85
C PHE A 84 13.99 8.45 3.22
N ASP A 85 14.96 9.33 3.39
CA ASP A 85 14.68 10.67 3.90
C ASP A 85 13.81 11.47 2.94
N ARG A 86 14.08 11.36 1.63
CA ARG A 86 13.27 12.00 0.59
C ARG A 86 11.82 11.49 0.63
N ASP A 87 11.65 10.17 0.61
CA ASP A 87 10.32 9.59 0.53
C ASP A 87 9.53 9.73 1.83
N HIS A 88 10.20 9.61 2.98
CA HIS A 88 9.59 9.85 4.27
C HIS A 88 9.05 11.29 4.38
N ALA A 89 9.87 12.28 3.99
CA ALA A 89 9.45 13.69 4.02
C ALA A 89 8.27 13.95 3.09
N ARG A 90 8.30 13.40 1.87
CA ARG A 90 7.22 13.55 0.89
C ARG A 90 5.92 12.92 1.37
N MET A 91 5.99 11.72 1.93
CA MET A 91 4.82 11.02 2.46
C MET A 91 4.21 11.77 3.63
N ARG A 92 5.02 12.27 4.55
CA ARG A 92 4.54 13.09 5.67
C ARG A 92 3.88 14.38 5.18
N ALA A 93 4.46 15.04 4.21
CA ALA A 93 3.89 16.25 3.62
C ALA A 93 2.54 15.97 2.95
N SER A 94 2.34 14.77 2.42
CA SER A 94 1.08 14.32 1.83
C SER A 94 0.04 13.88 2.88
N GLY A 95 0.41 13.83 4.15
CA GLY A 95 -0.50 13.47 5.24
C GLY A 95 -0.52 11.99 5.59
N VAL A 96 0.49 11.21 5.17
CA VAL A 96 0.61 9.81 5.58
C VAL A 96 0.93 9.73 7.07
N ALA A 97 0.21 8.88 7.79
CA ALA A 97 0.37 8.71 9.23
C ALA A 97 1.49 7.72 9.54
N PHE A 98 2.65 8.23 9.98
CA PHE A 98 3.72 7.40 10.51
C PHE A 98 3.46 7.13 11.99
N LEU A 99 3.58 5.87 12.40
CA LEU A 99 3.26 5.42 13.76
C LEU A 99 4.46 5.52 14.70
N GLU A 100 5.64 5.79 14.16
CA GLU A 100 6.89 5.90 14.92
C GLU A 100 7.85 6.87 14.24
N ALA A 101 8.85 7.35 14.98
CA ALA A 101 9.99 8.04 14.39
C ALA A 101 10.86 7.05 13.61
N PRO A 102 11.57 7.50 12.55
CA PRO A 102 12.52 6.63 11.86
C PRO A 102 13.53 6.01 12.83
N ARG A 103 13.81 4.73 12.62
CA ARG A 103 14.81 4.00 13.41
C ARG A 103 15.82 3.31 12.51
N THR A 104 17.02 3.15 13.02
CA THR A 104 18.08 2.44 12.32
C THR A 104 18.19 1.06 12.93
N GLU A 105 18.07 0.04 12.08
CA GLU A 105 18.21 -1.36 12.42
C GLU A 105 19.43 -1.96 11.74
N PRO A 106 19.90 -3.15 12.13
CA PRO A 106 21.04 -3.77 11.44
C PRO A 106 20.84 -3.96 9.94
N TYR A 107 19.60 -4.07 9.48
CA TYR A 107 19.26 -4.33 8.07
C TYR A 107 18.93 -3.07 7.28
N GLY A 108 18.74 -1.91 7.92
CA GLY A 108 18.40 -0.69 7.20
C GLY A 108 17.75 0.38 8.06
N LYS A 109 17.29 1.43 7.40
CA LYS A 109 16.51 2.50 8.01
C LYS A 109 15.03 2.27 7.72
N VAL A 110 14.19 2.33 8.76
CA VAL A 110 12.79 1.92 8.66
C VAL A 110 11.88 2.80 9.52
N ALA A 111 10.64 2.98 9.07
CA ALA A 111 9.55 3.53 9.88
C ALA A 111 8.23 2.89 9.44
N VAL A 112 7.39 2.58 10.42
CA VAL A 112 6.05 2.04 10.19
C VAL A 112 5.09 3.18 9.89
N PHE A 113 4.29 3.03 8.84
CA PHE A 113 3.16 3.91 8.56
C PHE A 113 1.90 3.07 8.37
N GLU A 114 0.75 3.73 8.42
CA GLU A 114 -0.51 3.08 8.09
C GLU A 114 -1.16 3.73 6.87
N ASP A 115 -1.87 2.92 6.12
CA ASP A 115 -2.56 3.38 4.94
C ASP A 115 -3.98 3.86 5.24
N LEU A 116 -4.77 4.11 4.19
CA LEU A 116 -6.14 4.61 4.30
C LEU A 116 -7.02 3.77 5.21
N TYR A 117 -6.82 2.46 5.23
CA TYR A 117 -7.64 1.53 6.00
C TYR A 117 -7.00 1.09 7.32
N GLY A 118 -5.85 1.67 7.67
CA GLY A 118 -5.14 1.33 8.89
C GLY A 118 -4.23 0.10 8.80
N ALA A 119 -4.05 -0.48 7.61
CA ALA A 119 -3.06 -1.53 7.42
C ALA A 119 -1.65 -0.96 7.59
N LYS A 120 -0.79 -1.71 8.25
CA LYS A 120 0.56 -1.26 8.56
C LYS A 120 1.55 -1.65 7.48
N TRP A 121 2.42 -0.70 7.15
CA TRP A 121 3.49 -0.84 6.17
C TRP A 121 4.81 -0.43 6.80
N ASP A 122 5.89 -1.07 6.38
CA ASP A 122 7.24 -0.54 6.60
C ASP A 122 7.67 0.26 5.37
N LEU A 123 8.11 1.50 5.59
CA LEU A 123 8.97 2.17 4.62
C LEU A 123 10.41 1.82 5.02
N ILE A 124 11.15 1.21 4.11
CA ILE A 124 12.48 0.67 4.43
C ILE A 124 13.51 0.99 3.35
N GLN A 125 14.67 1.46 3.77
CA GLN A 125 15.86 1.56 2.93
C GLN A 125 16.90 0.58 3.45
N PRO A 126 17.13 -0.54 2.75
CA PRO A 126 18.18 -1.51 3.12
C PRO A 126 19.58 -0.89 3.07
N PHE A 127 20.45 -1.39 3.89
CA PHE A 127 21.86 -1.04 3.81
C PHE A 127 22.56 -1.73 2.65
#